data_a5f4905836ff055e5f1e79fe44e76de9
#
_entry.id   a5f4905836ff055e5f1e79fe44e76de9
#
_cell.length_a   1.000
_cell.length_b   1.000
_cell.length_c   1.000
_cell.angle_alpha   90.00
_cell.angle_beta   90.00
_cell.angle_gamma   90.00
#
_symmetry.space_group_name_H-M   'P 1'
#
loop_
_entity.id
_entity.type
_entity.pdbx_description
1 polymer ?
#
loop_
_entity_poly.entity_id
_entity_poly.type
_entity_poly.pdbx_seq_one_letter_code
_entity_poly.pdbx_strand_id
1 'polypeptide(L)'
;GAGNTTKLANQIIVACNIQAVAEAFTLAQKAGVDPEVVYRAIRGGLAGSTVMDAKGPMMIAGNDKPGFKIDLHIKDLNNALDCAHAVGAPVPMTASVQEILQWLHNNDCAAMTTAPSPSITSV
;
A
#
# COMPACT_ATOMS: atom_id res chain seq x y z
N GLY A 1 -23.11 -6.82 7.55
CA GLY A 1 -23.71 -7.42 6.38
C GLY A 1 -22.79 -7.46 5.18
N ALA A 2 -23.32 -7.88 4.07
CA ALA A 2 -22.53 -8.06 2.85
C ALA A 2 -21.89 -6.76 2.36
N GLY A 3 -22.59 -5.63 2.52
CA GLY A 3 -22.06 -4.33 2.11
C GLY A 3 -20.81 -3.92 2.90
N ASN A 4 -20.84 -4.14 4.20
CA ASN A 4 -19.68 -3.84 5.04
C ASN A 4 -18.50 -4.75 4.72
N THR A 5 -18.75 -6.03 4.54
CA THR A 5 -17.71 -6.98 4.18
C THR A 5 -17.08 -6.63 2.82
N THR A 6 -17.90 -6.23 1.86
CA THR A 6 -17.42 -5.82 0.54
C THR A 6 -16.50 -4.61 0.65
N LYS A 7 -16.88 -3.63 1.47
CA LYS A 7 -16.04 -2.45 1.69
C LYS A 7 -14.69 -2.83 2.30
N LEU A 8 -14.70 -3.69 3.32
CA LEU A 8 -13.47 -4.11 3.97
C LEU A 8 -12.57 -4.90 3.01
N ALA A 9 -13.15 -5.79 2.21
CA ALA A 9 -12.41 -6.54 1.20
C ALA A 9 -11.76 -5.59 0.19
N ASN A 10 -12.51 -4.58 -0.27
CA ASN A 10 -11.98 -3.57 -1.18
C ASN A 10 -10.77 -2.84 -0.55
N GLN A 11 -10.89 -2.46 0.71
CA GLN A 11 -9.84 -1.71 1.39
C GLN A 11 -8.58 -2.56 1.60
N ILE A 12 -8.73 -3.84 1.85
CA ILE A 12 -7.58 -4.76 1.91
C ILE A 12 -6.82 -4.73 0.59
N ILE A 13 -7.54 -4.90 -0.51
CA ILE A 13 -6.90 -4.98 -1.83
C ILE A 13 -6.24 -3.65 -2.18
N VAL A 14 -6.92 -2.53 -1.93
CA VAL A 14 -6.37 -1.20 -2.22
C VAL A 14 -5.09 -0.97 -1.42
N ALA A 15 -5.11 -1.19 -0.12
CA ALA A 15 -3.96 -0.92 0.73
C ALA A 15 -2.78 -1.84 0.40
N CYS A 16 -3.03 -3.12 0.20
CA CYS A 16 -1.97 -4.07 -0.16
C CYS A 16 -1.39 -3.77 -1.54
N ASN A 17 -2.24 -3.36 -2.48
CA ASN A 17 -1.82 -2.99 -3.82
C ASN A 17 -0.90 -1.76 -3.79
N ILE A 18 -1.28 -0.72 -3.04
CA ILE A 18 -0.45 0.48 -2.88
C ILE A 18 0.92 0.10 -2.30
N GLN A 19 0.93 -0.72 -1.27
CA GLN A 19 2.19 -1.12 -0.63
C GLN A 19 3.06 -1.93 -1.59
N ALA A 20 2.47 -2.85 -2.34
CA ALA A 20 3.22 -3.65 -3.31
C ALA A 20 3.84 -2.77 -4.40
N VAL A 21 3.09 -1.80 -4.91
CA VAL A 21 3.59 -0.87 -5.93
C VAL A 21 4.75 -0.04 -5.37
N ALA A 22 4.60 0.46 -4.14
CA ALA A 22 5.65 1.24 -3.49
C ALA A 22 6.95 0.43 -3.34
N GLU A 23 6.84 -0.82 -2.93
CA GLU A 23 8.01 -1.69 -2.78
C GLU A 23 8.66 -1.98 -4.13
N ALA A 24 7.86 -2.24 -5.16
CA ALA A 24 8.40 -2.51 -6.50
C ALA A 24 9.15 -1.31 -7.04
N PHE A 25 8.63 -0.10 -6.87
CA PHE A 25 9.30 1.11 -7.35
C PHE A 25 10.55 1.42 -6.52
N THR A 26 10.53 1.13 -5.23
CA THR A 26 11.72 1.27 -4.38
C THR A 26 12.81 0.30 -4.83
N LEU A 27 12.44 -0.94 -5.14
CA LEU A 27 13.37 -1.92 -5.68
C LEU A 27 14.01 -1.39 -6.97
N ALA A 28 13.19 -0.87 -7.88
CA ALA A 28 13.69 -0.33 -9.13
C ALA A 28 14.72 0.78 -8.89
N GLN A 29 14.40 1.75 -8.03
CA GLN A 29 15.31 2.84 -7.68
C GLN A 29 16.63 2.33 -7.10
N LYS A 30 16.56 1.41 -6.16
CA LYS A 30 17.75 0.85 -5.52
C LYS A 30 18.60 0.05 -6.49
N ALA A 31 17.99 -0.56 -7.47
CA ALA A 31 18.67 -1.32 -8.51
C ALA A 31 19.20 -0.45 -9.65
N GLY A 32 18.97 0.85 -9.59
CA GLY A 32 19.42 1.78 -10.63
C GLY A 32 18.55 1.81 -11.87
N VAL A 33 17.30 1.36 -11.77
CA VAL A 33 16.34 1.38 -12.88
C VAL A 33 15.32 2.47 -12.62
N ASP A 34 15.01 3.26 -13.64
CA ASP A 34 14.01 4.32 -13.52
C ASP A 34 12.62 3.70 -13.27
N PRO A 35 11.96 4.03 -12.15
CA PRO A 35 10.63 3.51 -11.85
C PRO A 35 9.61 3.81 -12.96
N GLU A 36 9.75 4.92 -13.67
CA GLU A 36 8.86 5.25 -14.79
C GLU A 36 8.95 4.20 -15.89
N VAL A 37 10.15 3.72 -16.18
CA VAL A 37 10.37 2.67 -17.19
C VAL A 37 9.71 1.38 -16.73
N VAL A 38 9.86 1.01 -15.46
CA VAL A 38 9.22 -0.18 -14.90
C VAL A 38 7.72 -0.05 -14.98
N TYR A 39 7.18 1.07 -14.55
CA TYR A 39 5.75 1.33 -14.57
C TYR A 39 5.16 1.13 -15.96
N ARG A 40 5.76 1.75 -16.97
CA ARG A 40 5.29 1.63 -18.35
C ARG A 40 5.37 0.20 -18.88
N ALA A 41 6.40 -0.52 -18.49
CA ALA A 41 6.61 -1.88 -18.94
C ALA A 41 5.57 -2.86 -18.40
N ILE A 42 5.13 -2.67 -17.15
CA ILE A 42 4.29 -3.66 -16.48
C ILE A 42 2.82 -3.28 -16.39
N ARG A 43 2.47 -2.03 -16.65
CA ARG A 43 1.10 -1.56 -16.44
C ARG A 43 0.06 -2.26 -17.31
N GLY A 44 0.44 -2.76 -18.45
CA GLY A 44 -0.47 -3.44 -19.38
C GLY A 44 -0.57 -4.95 -19.15
N GLY A 45 0.19 -5.50 -18.23
CA GLY A 45 0.22 -6.93 -17.93
C GLY A 45 -0.52 -7.27 -16.64
N LEU A 46 -0.23 -8.43 -16.10
CA LEU A 46 -0.91 -8.95 -14.91
C LEU A 46 -0.67 -8.09 -13.66
N ALA A 47 0.48 -7.40 -13.60
CA ALA A 47 0.80 -6.54 -12.46
C ALA A 47 0.06 -5.21 -12.52
N GLY A 48 -0.46 -4.82 -13.67
CA GLY A 48 -1.18 -3.57 -13.84
C GLY A 48 -2.47 -3.57 -13.04
N SER A 49 -2.81 -2.40 -12.48
CA SER A 49 -4.04 -2.25 -11.70
C SER A 49 -4.50 -0.79 -11.75
N THR A 50 -5.78 -0.60 -11.47
CA THR A 50 -6.32 0.76 -11.32
C THR A 50 -5.60 1.52 -10.23
N VAL A 51 -5.27 0.85 -9.13
CA VAL A 51 -4.52 1.46 -8.03
C VAL A 51 -3.13 1.90 -8.51
N MET A 52 -2.43 1.04 -9.24
CA MET A 52 -1.11 1.41 -9.76
C MET A 52 -1.19 2.61 -10.70
N ASP A 53 -2.18 2.66 -11.58
CA ASP A 53 -2.33 3.79 -12.48
C ASP A 53 -2.72 5.08 -11.75
N ALA A 54 -3.50 4.98 -10.68
CA ALA A 54 -3.92 6.14 -9.90
C ALA A 54 -2.79 6.68 -9.01
N LYS A 55 -2.00 5.80 -8.42
CA LYS A 55 -1.02 6.17 -7.40
C LYS A 55 0.43 6.11 -7.87
N GLY A 56 0.72 5.25 -8.85
CA GLY A 56 2.08 5.06 -9.34
C GLY A 56 2.77 6.33 -9.80
N PRO A 57 2.14 7.12 -10.70
CA PRO A 57 2.76 8.38 -11.14
C PRO A 57 3.05 9.35 -10.00
N MET A 58 2.20 9.40 -8.98
CA MET A 58 2.42 10.24 -7.80
C MET A 58 3.64 9.78 -7.01
N MET A 59 3.80 8.48 -6.85
CA MET A 59 4.96 7.90 -6.18
C MET A 59 6.25 8.22 -6.92
N ILE A 60 6.23 8.05 -8.24
CA ILE A 60 7.40 8.30 -9.10
C ILE A 60 7.80 9.77 -9.03
N ALA A 61 6.83 10.67 -9.02
CA ALA A 61 7.08 12.09 -8.94
C ALA A 61 7.56 12.56 -7.58
N GLY A 62 7.55 11.68 -6.57
CA GLY A 62 7.89 12.06 -5.21
C GLY A 62 6.89 13.03 -4.59
N ASN A 63 5.65 12.95 -5.01
CA ASN A 63 4.61 13.86 -4.56
C ASN A 63 4.11 13.45 -3.17
N ASP A 64 4.45 14.27 -2.17
CA ASP A 64 4.07 14.02 -0.78
C ASP A 64 2.65 14.44 -0.47
N LYS A 65 1.93 14.97 -1.42
CA LYS A 65 0.59 15.44 -1.15
C LYS A 65 -0.39 14.28 -1.06
N PRO A 66 -1.35 14.41 -0.20
CA PRO A 66 -2.16 13.29 0.21
C PRO A 66 -3.24 12.93 -0.78
N GLY A 67 -2.90 12.14 -1.74
CA GLY A 67 -3.87 11.29 -2.39
C GLY A 67 -4.08 10.02 -1.60
N PHE A 68 -3.31 9.85 -0.53
CA PHE A 68 -3.37 8.67 0.31
C PHE A 68 -3.25 9.11 1.76
N LYS A 69 -4.30 8.90 2.53
CA LYS A 69 -4.33 9.30 3.94
C LYS A 69 -4.09 8.09 4.82
N ILE A 70 -2.91 8.05 5.41
CA ILE A 70 -2.47 6.93 6.24
C ILE A 70 -3.46 6.63 7.36
N ASP A 71 -3.93 7.66 8.06
CA ASP A 71 -4.84 7.47 9.20
C ASP A 71 -6.14 6.78 8.81
N LEU A 72 -6.69 7.13 7.65
CA LEU A 72 -7.91 6.50 7.17
C LEU A 72 -7.68 5.04 6.82
N HIS A 73 -6.54 4.73 6.20
CA HIS A 73 -6.22 3.35 5.87
C HIS A 73 -5.93 2.52 7.10
N ILE A 74 -5.28 3.08 8.12
CA ILE A 74 -5.07 2.39 9.40
C ILE A 74 -6.42 2.02 10.01
N LYS A 75 -7.35 2.96 10.04
CA LYS A 75 -8.69 2.72 10.57
C LYS A 75 -9.40 1.61 9.80
N ASP A 76 -9.36 1.68 8.49
CA ASP A 76 -10.02 0.69 7.63
C ASP A 76 -9.40 -0.70 7.82
N LEU A 77 -8.08 -0.79 7.89
CA LEU A 77 -7.40 -2.07 8.07
C LEU A 77 -7.61 -2.64 9.47
N ASN A 78 -7.68 -1.79 10.49
CA ASN A 78 -8.03 -2.26 11.83
C ASN A 78 -9.43 -2.86 11.85
N ASN A 79 -10.38 -2.23 11.17
CA ASN A 79 -11.73 -2.77 11.04
C ASN A 79 -11.74 -4.11 10.29
N ALA A 80 -10.93 -4.21 9.25
CA ALA A 80 -10.80 -5.44 8.47
C ALA A 80 -10.20 -6.57 9.33
N LEU A 81 -9.17 -6.27 10.12
CA LEU A 81 -8.56 -7.24 11.02
C LEU A 81 -9.54 -7.72 12.08
N ASP A 82 -10.30 -6.80 12.68
CA ASP A 82 -11.30 -7.16 13.67
C ASP A 82 -12.36 -8.08 13.08
N CYS A 83 -12.85 -7.75 11.89
CA CYS A 83 -13.84 -8.56 11.19
C CYS A 83 -13.27 -9.95 10.87
N ALA A 84 -12.05 -10.00 10.35
CA ALA A 84 -11.40 -11.26 10.00
C ALA A 84 -11.22 -12.16 11.23
N HIS A 85 -10.79 -11.58 12.35
CA HIS A 85 -10.60 -12.33 13.58
C HIS A 85 -11.94 -12.86 14.11
N ALA A 86 -13.00 -12.09 13.97
CA ALA A 86 -14.32 -12.50 14.43
C ALA A 86 -14.86 -13.71 13.66
N VAL A 87 -14.49 -13.85 12.39
CA VAL A 87 -14.97 -14.95 11.53
C VAL A 87 -13.90 -16.02 11.29
N GLY A 88 -12.73 -15.87 11.91
CA GLY A 88 -11.66 -16.86 11.78
C GLY A 88 -10.94 -16.87 10.43
N ALA A 89 -10.93 -15.74 9.72
CA ALA A 89 -10.21 -15.63 8.46
C ALA A 89 -8.79 -15.12 8.70
N PRO A 90 -7.74 -15.85 8.29
CA PRO A 90 -6.37 -15.33 8.41
C PRO A 90 -6.10 -14.29 7.32
N VAL A 91 -5.55 -13.15 7.72
CA VAL A 91 -5.24 -12.06 6.80
C VAL A 91 -3.83 -11.51 7.06
N PRO A 92 -2.78 -12.32 6.88
CA PRO A 92 -1.42 -11.91 7.25
C PRO A 92 -0.90 -10.72 6.43
N MET A 93 -1.24 -10.60 5.16
CA MET A 93 -0.81 -9.45 4.37
C MET A 93 -1.44 -8.17 4.88
N THR A 94 -2.71 -8.20 5.24
CA THR A 94 -3.41 -7.06 5.81
C THR A 94 -2.75 -6.63 7.12
N ALA A 95 -2.41 -7.59 7.97
CA ALA A 95 -1.75 -7.31 9.24
C ALA A 95 -0.39 -6.65 9.02
N SER A 96 0.40 -7.15 8.08
CA SER A 96 1.71 -6.60 7.75
C SER A 96 1.60 -5.16 7.24
N VAL A 97 0.67 -4.91 6.34
CA VAL A 97 0.47 -3.56 5.79
C VAL A 97 0.01 -2.60 6.89
N GLN A 98 -0.88 -3.04 7.76
CA GLN A 98 -1.34 -2.22 8.88
C GLN A 98 -0.16 -1.82 9.78
N GLU A 99 0.74 -2.77 10.08
CA GLU A 99 1.92 -2.48 10.90
C GLU A 99 2.86 -1.47 10.22
N ILE A 100 3.04 -1.58 8.91
CA ILE A 100 3.84 -0.63 8.15
C ILE A 100 3.23 0.77 8.23
N LEU A 101 1.93 0.88 8.02
CA LEU A 101 1.24 2.17 8.08
C LEU A 101 1.30 2.76 9.48
N GLN A 102 1.17 1.93 10.51
CA GLN A 102 1.27 2.38 11.90
C GLN A 102 2.65 2.94 12.19
N TRP A 103 3.71 2.28 11.70
CA TRP A 103 5.08 2.79 11.85
C TRP A 103 5.24 4.14 11.17
N LEU A 104 4.73 4.26 9.94
CA LEU A 104 4.80 5.51 9.18
C LEU A 104 4.06 6.64 9.89
N HIS A 105 2.89 6.37 10.44
CA HIS A 105 2.13 7.33 11.22
C HIS A 105 2.91 7.80 12.44
N ASN A 106 3.51 6.88 13.18
CA ASN A 106 4.23 7.19 14.41
C ASN A 106 5.53 7.95 14.15
N ASN A 107 6.02 7.95 12.91
CA ASN A 107 7.26 8.63 12.53
C ASN A 107 6.99 9.86 11.65
N ASP A 108 5.77 10.38 11.68
CA ASP A 108 5.34 11.57 10.94
C ASP A 108 5.53 11.49 9.43
N CYS A 109 5.44 10.29 8.90
CA CYS A 109 5.52 10.08 7.46
C CYS A 109 4.12 10.17 6.86
N ALA A 110 3.65 11.38 6.61
CA ALA A 110 2.25 11.60 6.32
C ALA A 110 1.78 11.15 4.94
N ALA A 111 2.68 11.05 3.97
CA ALA A 111 2.31 10.66 2.62
C ALA A 111 3.35 9.72 2.06
N MET A 112 3.26 8.46 2.35
CA MET A 112 4.35 7.64 2.37
C MET A 112 4.42 6.55 1.45
N THR A 113 3.78 6.70 0.33
CA THR A 113 3.73 5.65 -0.68
C THR A 113 5.08 5.29 -1.28
N THR A 114 6.04 6.22 -1.25
CA THR A 114 7.36 5.95 -1.80
C THR A 114 8.41 5.63 -0.76
N ALA A 115 8.09 5.79 0.51
CA ALA A 115 9.07 5.49 1.55
C ALA A 115 9.27 3.98 1.65
N PRO A 116 10.49 3.54 1.87
CA PRO A 116 10.72 2.13 2.11
C PRO A 116 10.03 1.70 3.40
N SER A 117 9.55 0.47 3.45
CA SER A 117 8.95 -0.05 4.65
C SER A 117 10.01 -0.22 5.74
N PRO A 118 9.61 -0.16 7.02
CA PRO A 118 10.57 -0.32 8.12
C PRO A 118 11.33 -1.63 8.06
N SER A 119 10.69 -2.69 7.63
CA SER A 119 11.31 -4.00 7.53
C SER A 119 12.42 -4.03 6.49
N ILE A 120 12.41 -3.12 5.53
CA ILE A 120 13.43 -3.04 4.50
C ILE A 120 14.55 -2.12 4.94
N THR A 121 14.21 -1.00 5.55
CA THR A 121 15.18 0.05 5.84
C THR A 121 15.93 -0.13 7.14
N SER A 122 15.39 -0.86 8.06
CA SER A 122 16.00 -1.04 9.37
C SER A 122 17.03 -2.16 9.42
N VAL A 123 17.24 -2.81 8.32
CA VAL A 123 18.16 -3.93 8.24
C VAL A 123 19.53 -3.48 7.77
#